data_1b0b6feac8dfa28b466df8e9338200d9
#
_entry.id   1b0b6feac8dfa28b466df8e9338200d9
#
_cell.length_a   1.000
_cell.length_b   1.000
_cell.length_c   1.000
_cell.angle_alpha   90.00
_cell.angle_beta   90.00
_cell.angle_gamma   90.00
#
_symmetry.space_group_name_H-M   'P 1'
#
loop_
_entity.id
_entity.type
_entity.pdbx_description
1 polymer ?
#
loop_
_entity_poly.entity_id
_entity_poly.type
_entity_poly.pdbx_seq_one_letter_code
_entity_poly.pdbx_strand_id
1 'polypeptide(L)'
;MATPNPATGLGAIATGQLSVVGHALPWAIAVAFFFLAGGYLSFGTQVLIWILFALSLDLALGYAGIVTLGQAAFFGFGAYAAGLFAIHVSSDPILGHLIAVAVTALFGLVTGALILHTTGVTFLMLTLAIVSVMFEYANQATKLTGGDDGLQGVNIAPLFGLFEFTMFGQTAYLYALVVLFIWFVIAWRVVSSPFGRSLDGIRQNPRRMRAIGTPVWWRLLAIYTLSAAMAGSAGALSTHATRFVGLSVLSLFTSGIVAVILILGGIRRLYGAFVGATIYLLVQDWSAKVSPYFWEFIVGLMLIATVLFLEGGLMDLGRVMRSVLGRIRKADSK
;
A
#
# COMPACT_ATOMS: atom_id res chain seq x y z
N MET A 1 2.25 -41.64 -9.05
CA MET A 1 2.27 -40.96 -7.74
C MET A 1 3.71 -40.50 -7.48
N ALA A 2 4.01 -39.25 -7.80
CA ALA A 2 5.33 -38.67 -7.53
C ALA A 2 5.25 -37.95 -6.16
N THR A 3 6.11 -38.37 -5.22
CA THR A 3 6.25 -37.78 -3.90
C THR A 3 6.76 -36.34 -4.03
N PRO A 4 6.13 -35.35 -3.42
CA PRO A 4 6.65 -33.99 -3.46
C PRO A 4 7.93 -33.92 -2.60
N ASN A 5 9.00 -33.44 -3.21
CA ASN A 5 10.30 -33.22 -2.59
C ASN A 5 10.17 -32.17 -1.46
N PRO A 6 10.40 -32.51 -0.19
CA PRO A 6 10.21 -31.59 0.93
C PRO A 6 11.26 -30.48 1.02
N ALA A 7 12.28 -30.47 0.15
CA ALA A 7 13.37 -29.50 0.19
C ALA A 7 13.08 -28.16 -0.51
N THR A 8 11.95 -28.04 -1.22
CA THR A 8 11.61 -26.80 -1.96
C THR A 8 10.71 -25.82 -1.20
N GLY A 9 10.21 -26.18 -0.01
CA GLY A 9 9.24 -25.39 0.74
C GLY A 9 9.81 -24.44 1.81
N LEU A 10 11.02 -24.68 2.31
CA LEU A 10 11.57 -23.94 3.46
C LEU A 10 12.69 -22.94 3.10
N GLY A 11 13.20 -23.01 1.87
CA GLY A 11 14.30 -22.14 1.40
C GLY A 11 13.86 -20.88 0.65
N ALA A 12 12.57 -20.67 0.43
CA ALA A 12 12.04 -19.56 -0.32
C ALA A 12 11.32 -18.51 0.52
N ILE A 13 11.47 -18.53 1.85
CA ILE A 13 11.29 -17.33 2.66
C ILE A 13 12.48 -16.45 2.30
N ALA A 14 12.32 -15.76 1.19
CA ALA A 14 13.33 -14.90 0.62
C ALA A 14 13.46 -13.63 1.46
N THR A 15 14.19 -13.76 2.55
CA THR A 15 15.40 -12.98 2.67
C THR A 15 16.40 -13.55 1.66
N GLY A 16 16.07 -13.59 0.37
CA GLY A 16 17.08 -13.60 -0.65
C GLY A 16 17.97 -12.44 -0.27
N GLN A 17 19.22 -12.72 0.07
CA GLN A 17 20.27 -11.75 0.29
C GLN A 17 20.32 -10.86 -0.96
N LEU A 18 19.39 -9.89 -1.01
CA LEU A 18 19.66 -8.67 -1.72
C LEU A 18 20.91 -8.17 -1.02
N SER A 19 22.02 -8.12 -1.73
CA SER A 19 23.24 -7.47 -1.23
C SER A 19 22.83 -6.13 -0.64
N VAL A 20 23.55 -5.61 0.35
CA VAL A 20 23.30 -4.29 0.95
C VAL A 20 22.99 -3.25 -0.14
N VAL A 21 23.62 -3.38 -1.30
CA VAL A 21 23.37 -2.62 -2.53
C VAL A 21 21.92 -2.78 -3.04
N GLY A 22 21.36 -3.98 -2.99
CA GLY A 22 19.97 -4.22 -3.44
C GLY A 22 18.92 -3.59 -2.53
N HIS A 23 19.21 -3.42 -1.24
CA HIS A 23 18.34 -2.70 -0.30
C HIS A 23 18.50 -1.17 -0.43
N ALA A 24 19.70 -0.68 -0.73
CA ALA A 24 19.98 0.75 -0.86
C ALA A 24 19.47 1.34 -2.19
N LEU A 25 19.42 0.53 -3.25
CA LEU A 25 19.14 1.00 -4.61
C LEU A 25 17.78 1.72 -4.76
N PRO A 26 16.62 1.21 -4.27
CA PRO A 26 15.34 1.91 -4.39
C PRO A 26 15.33 3.26 -3.66
N TRP A 27 16.00 3.33 -2.52
CA TRP A 27 16.13 4.57 -1.74
C TRP A 27 17.08 5.56 -2.40
N ALA A 28 18.19 5.08 -2.96
CA ALA A 28 19.11 5.91 -3.73
C ALA A 28 18.42 6.51 -4.98
N ILE A 29 17.60 5.71 -5.67
CA ILE A 29 16.80 6.19 -6.81
C ILE A 29 15.80 7.26 -6.34
N ALA A 30 15.08 7.04 -5.22
CA ALA A 30 14.14 8.02 -4.70
C ALA A 30 14.83 9.33 -4.30
N VAL A 31 16.00 9.26 -3.65
CA VAL A 31 16.79 10.46 -3.33
C VAL A 31 17.34 11.13 -4.59
N ALA A 32 17.85 10.37 -5.55
CA ALA A 32 18.34 10.92 -6.82
C ALA A 32 17.22 11.61 -7.62
N PHE A 33 16.00 11.06 -7.60
CA PHE A 33 14.84 11.66 -8.24
C PHE A 33 14.55 13.07 -7.70
N PHE A 34 14.75 13.30 -6.40
CA PHE A 34 14.60 14.64 -5.82
C PHE A 34 15.51 15.69 -6.47
N PHE A 35 16.76 15.33 -6.77
CA PHE A 35 17.71 16.25 -7.37
C PHE A 35 17.56 16.41 -8.89
N LEU A 36 17.10 15.35 -9.57
CA LEU A 36 17.04 15.31 -11.04
C LEU A 36 15.69 15.80 -11.60
N ALA A 37 14.59 15.64 -10.86
CA ALA A 37 13.24 15.82 -11.39
C ALA A 37 12.50 17.01 -10.75
N GLY A 38 13.15 18.16 -10.61
CA GLY A 38 12.59 19.34 -9.92
C GLY A 38 11.19 19.80 -10.36
N GLY A 39 10.80 19.56 -11.61
CA GLY A 39 9.45 19.88 -12.12
C GLY A 39 8.39 18.77 -11.94
N TYR A 40 8.80 17.55 -11.57
CA TYR A 40 7.92 16.38 -11.45
C TYR A 40 7.80 15.86 -10.01
N LEU A 41 8.19 16.64 -9.01
CA LEU A 41 8.18 16.22 -7.61
C LEU A 41 6.79 15.91 -7.08
N SER A 42 5.76 16.62 -7.56
CA SER A 42 4.37 16.33 -7.20
C SER A 42 3.93 14.94 -7.65
N PHE A 43 4.32 14.52 -8.85
CA PHE A 43 4.11 13.15 -9.33
C PHE A 43 4.91 12.13 -8.49
N GLY A 44 6.17 12.42 -8.19
CA GLY A 44 6.99 11.61 -7.31
C GLY A 44 6.38 11.43 -5.91
N THR A 45 5.77 12.48 -5.36
CA THR A 45 5.06 12.43 -4.08
C THR A 45 3.88 11.46 -4.16
N GLN A 46 3.09 11.51 -5.22
CA GLN A 46 2.00 10.55 -5.43
C GLN A 46 2.52 9.11 -5.50
N VAL A 47 3.64 8.86 -6.21
CA VAL A 47 4.26 7.53 -6.26
C VAL A 47 4.61 7.05 -4.85
N LEU A 48 5.25 7.87 -4.02
CA LEU A 48 5.60 7.50 -2.63
C LEU A 48 4.36 7.19 -1.77
N ILE A 49 3.29 7.96 -1.92
CA ILE A 49 2.02 7.73 -1.22
C ILE A 49 1.42 6.38 -1.62
N TRP A 50 1.36 6.09 -2.92
CA TRP A 50 0.83 4.81 -3.40
C TRP A 50 1.71 3.62 -3.04
N ILE A 51 3.03 3.79 -2.96
CA ILE A 51 3.94 2.77 -2.42
C ILE A 51 3.58 2.45 -0.97
N LEU A 52 3.40 3.48 -0.13
CA LEU A 52 3.02 3.28 1.28
C LEU A 52 1.65 2.60 1.39
N PHE A 53 0.70 3.01 0.58
CA PHE A 53 -0.63 2.42 0.55
C PHE A 53 -0.60 0.95 0.09
N ALA A 54 0.19 0.61 -0.94
CA ALA A 54 0.38 -0.77 -1.38
C ALA A 54 1.11 -1.63 -0.35
N LEU A 55 2.12 -1.07 0.35
CA LEU A 55 2.79 -1.73 1.47
C LEU A 55 1.82 -2.08 2.60
N SER A 56 0.87 -1.18 2.90
CA SER A 56 -0.14 -1.44 3.92
C SER A 56 -1.01 -2.66 3.57
N LEU A 57 -1.43 -2.76 2.31
CA LEU A 57 -2.20 -3.90 1.82
C LEU A 57 -1.35 -5.18 1.79
N ASP A 58 -0.05 -5.10 1.43
CA ASP A 58 0.83 -6.28 1.40
C ASP A 58 1.00 -6.90 2.80
N LEU A 59 1.03 -6.12 3.85
CA LEU A 59 1.05 -6.65 5.23
C LEU A 59 -0.21 -7.46 5.55
N ALA A 60 -1.39 -6.98 5.17
CA ALA A 60 -2.65 -7.68 5.42
C ALA A 60 -2.84 -8.87 4.47
N LEU A 61 -2.76 -8.64 3.15
CA LEU A 61 -3.03 -9.64 2.13
C LEU A 61 -1.83 -10.59 1.95
N GLY A 62 -0.64 -10.03 1.79
CA GLY A 62 0.57 -10.77 1.45
C GLY A 62 1.04 -11.64 2.61
N TYR A 63 1.28 -11.05 3.76
CA TYR A 63 1.88 -11.76 4.90
C TYR A 63 0.84 -12.44 5.80
N ALA A 64 -0.27 -11.78 6.12
CA ALA A 64 -1.30 -12.37 6.98
C ALA A 64 -2.34 -13.22 6.24
N GLY A 65 -2.46 -13.07 4.92
CA GLY A 65 -3.46 -13.78 4.12
C GLY A 65 -4.89 -13.24 4.30
N ILE A 66 -5.02 -12.02 4.78
CA ILE A 66 -6.30 -11.33 4.95
C ILE A 66 -6.67 -10.69 3.61
N VAL A 67 -7.53 -11.35 2.83
CA VAL A 67 -8.00 -10.83 1.55
C VAL A 67 -9.06 -9.76 1.82
N THR A 68 -8.73 -8.50 1.62
CA THR A 68 -9.60 -7.36 1.91
C THR A 68 -9.68 -6.40 0.72
N LEU A 69 -10.86 -5.84 0.50
CA LEU A 69 -11.11 -4.70 -0.38
C LEU A 69 -11.51 -3.45 0.42
N GLY A 70 -11.30 -3.50 1.74
CA GLY A 70 -11.60 -2.42 2.68
C GLY A 70 -10.51 -1.36 2.82
N GLN A 71 -9.42 -1.46 2.08
CA GLN A 71 -8.22 -0.65 2.33
C GLN A 71 -8.46 0.85 2.08
N ALA A 72 -9.33 1.20 1.11
CA ALA A 72 -9.72 2.58 0.84
C ALA A 72 -10.44 3.24 2.03
N ALA A 73 -11.18 2.47 2.85
CA ALA A 73 -11.80 3.03 4.06
C ALA A 73 -10.75 3.58 5.02
N PHE A 74 -9.64 2.87 5.22
CA PHE A 74 -8.54 3.33 6.09
C PHE A 74 -7.78 4.50 5.48
N PHE A 75 -7.51 4.44 4.18
CA PHE A 75 -6.86 5.53 3.46
C PHE A 75 -7.69 6.81 3.54
N GLY A 76 -8.98 6.74 3.18
CA GLY A 76 -9.88 7.87 3.22
C GLY A 76 -10.13 8.38 4.64
N PHE A 77 -10.31 7.49 5.63
CA PHE A 77 -10.49 7.89 7.02
C PHE A 77 -9.28 8.67 7.54
N GLY A 78 -8.06 8.23 7.22
CA GLY A 78 -6.84 8.96 7.54
C GLY A 78 -6.73 10.30 6.82
N ALA A 79 -7.13 10.37 5.54
CA ALA A 79 -7.15 11.60 4.77
C ALA A 79 -8.11 12.65 5.37
N TYR A 80 -9.35 12.24 5.66
CA TYR A 80 -10.33 13.12 6.30
C TYR A 80 -9.91 13.51 7.72
N ALA A 81 -9.35 12.60 8.52
CA ALA A 81 -8.86 12.90 9.85
C ALA A 81 -7.77 13.98 9.84
N ALA A 82 -6.79 13.87 8.93
CA ALA A 82 -5.74 14.88 8.75
C ALA A 82 -6.30 16.22 8.27
N GLY A 83 -7.23 16.20 7.29
CA GLY A 83 -7.85 17.39 6.74
C GLY A 83 -8.71 18.13 7.78
N LEU A 84 -9.58 17.43 8.50
CA LEU A 84 -10.40 17.99 9.56
C LEU A 84 -9.58 18.56 10.71
N PHE A 85 -8.48 17.87 11.08
CA PHE A 85 -7.56 18.37 12.09
C PHE A 85 -6.91 19.69 11.64
N ALA A 86 -6.48 19.77 10.38
CA ALA A 86 -5.85 20.97 9.83
C ALA A 86 -6.81 22.18 9.78
N ILE A 87 -8.11 21.95 9.58
CA ILE A 87 -9.11 23.01 9.50
C ILE A 87 -9.56 23.48 10.90
N HIS A 88 -9.81 22.54 11.83
CA HIS A 88 -10.51 22.85 13.07
C HIS A 88 -9.61 22.98 14.30
N VAL A 89 -8.41 22.36 14.28
CA VAL A 89 -7.57 22.27 15.48
C VAL A 89 -6.22 22.96 15.29
N SER A 90 -5.41 22.51 14.36
CA SER A 90 -4.09 23.07 14.11
C SER A 90 -3.60 22.74 12.72
N SER A 91 -2.98 23.70 12.06
CA SER A 91 -2.37 23.51 10.73
C SER A 91 -1.03 22.76 10.77
N ASP A 92 -0.57 22.25 11.94
CA ASP A 92 0.69 21.53 12.08
C ASP A 92 0.60 20.16 11.37
N PRO A 93 1.41 19.92 10.31
CA PRO A 93 1.34 18.68 9.54
C PRO A 93 1.78 17.46 10.33
N ILE A 94 2.71 17.59 11.29
CA ILE A 94 3.22 16.44 12.06
C ILE A 94 2.16 15.96 13.05
N LEU A 95 1.57 16.89 13.81
CA LEU A 95 0.50 16.54 14.76
C LEU A 95 -0.73 15.99 14.02
N GLY A 96 -1.13 16.62 12.92
CA GLY A 96 -2.23 16.14 12.09
C GLY A 96 -1.97 14.72 11.55
N HIS A 97 -0.76 14.44 11.11
CA HIS A 97 -0.38 13.11 10.65
C HIS A 97 -0.44 12.07 11.76
N LEU A 98 0.14 12.34 12.92
CA LEU A 98 0.14 11.42 14.06
C LEU A 98 -1.27 11.11 14.55
N ILE A 99 -2.14 12.12 14.62
CA ILE A 99 -3.55 11.95 14.99
C ILE A 99 -4.29 11.12 13.93
N ALA A 100 -4.09 11.40 12.65
CA ALA A 100 -4.69 10.62 11.58
C ALA A 100 -4.28 9.14 11.66
N VAL A 101 -3.00 8.85 11.89
CA VAL A 101 -2.49 7.48 12.11
C VAL A 101 -3.13 6.82 13.33
N ALA A 102 -3.18 7.52 14.46
CA ALA A 102 -3.73 6.98 15.71
C ALA A 102 -5.24 6.68 15.59
N VAL A 103 -6.00 7.61 15.02
CA VAL A 103 -7.45 7.47 14.86
C VAL A 103 -7.77 6.39 13.83
N THR A 104 -7.00 6.29 12.73
CA THR A 104 -7.16 5.22 11.75
C THR A 104 -6.75 3.85 12.32
N ALA A 105 -5.70 3.79 13.14
CA ALA A 105 -5.34 2.57 13.85
C ALA A 105 -6.47 2.11 14.78
N LEU A 106 -7.08 3.03 15.53
CA LEU A 106 -8.24 2.73 16.37
C LEU A 106 -9.43 2.24 15.55
N PHE A 107 -9.73 2.89 14.42
CA PHE A 107 -10.77 2.47 13.49
C PHE A 107 -10.49 1.05 12.95
N GLY A 108 -9.24 0.78 12.55
CA GLY A 108 -8.80 -0.55 12.13
C GLY A 108 -8.88 -1.60 13.23
N LEU A 109 -8.60 -1.24 14.49
CA LEU A 109 -8.74 -2.12 15.63
C LEU A 109 -10.20 -2.47 15.90
N VAL A 110 -11.09 -1.49 15.89
CA VAL A 110 -12.54 -1.69 16.11
C VAL A 110 -13.14 -2.53 14.98
N THR A 111 -12.92 -2.15 13.73
CA THR A 111 -13.43 -2.89 12.57
C THR A 111 -12.85 -4.30 12.50
N GLY A 112 -11.53 -4.44 12.74
CA GLY A 112 -10.85 -5.74 12.79
C GLY A 112 -11.42 -6.64 13.91
N ALA A 113 -11.68 -6.10 15.09
CA ALA A 113 -12.27 -6.85 16.19
C ALA A 113 -13.67 -7.40 15.83
N LEU A 114 -14.43 -6.64 15.04
CA LEU A 114 -15.77 -7.03 14.61
C LEU A 114 -15.74 -8.08 13.48
N ILE A 115 -14.88 -7.91 12.47
CA ILE A 115 -14.97 -8.69 11.23
C ILE A 115 -14.01 -9.88 11.13
N LEU A 116 -12.89 -9.90 11.87
CA LEU A 116 -11.88 -10.99 11.80
C LEU A 116 -12.38 -12.35 12.37
N HIS A 117 -13.59 -12.40 12.89
CA HIS A 117 -14.24 -13.68 13.24
C HIS A 117 -14.79 -14.40 12.00
N THR A 118 -14.98 -13.69 10.89
CA THR A 118 -15.45 -14.22 9.62
C THR A 118 -14.28 -14.55 8.69
N THR A 119 -14.50 -15.40 7.70
CA THR A 119 -13.47 -15.83 6.76
C THR A 119 -14.01 -15.93 5.33
N GLY A 120 -13.12 -15.90 4.34
CA GLY A 120 -13.49 -16.10 2.94
C GLY A 120 -14.35 -14.97 2.37
N VAL A 121 -15.38 -15.34 1.61
CA VAL A 121 -16.24 -14.39 0.89
C VAL A 121 -17.02 -13.48 1.86
N THR A 122 -17.46 -13.99 2.99
CA THR A 122 -18.15 -13.20 4.02
C THR A 122 -17.27 -12.06 4.54
N PHE A 123 -15.99 -12.32 4.77
CA PHE A 123 -15.05 -11.28 5.17
C PHE A 123 -14.87 -10.21 4.08
N LEU A 124 -14.76 -10.62 2.82
CA LEU A 124 -14.70 -9.69 1.68
C LEU A 124 -15.94 -8.80 1.60
N MET A 125 -17.14 -9.38 1.74
CA MET A 125 -18.40 -8.62 1.72
C MET A 125 -18.47 -7.60 2.88
N LEU A 126 -18.02 -7.98 4.09
CA LEU A 126 -17.99 -7.06 5.23
C LEU A 126 -17.00 -5.91 5.02
N THR A 127 -15.82 -6.17 4.44
CA THR A 127 -14.85 -5.10 4.14
C THR A 127 -15.37 -4.15 3.06
N LEU A 128 -16.09 -4.65 2.05
CA LEU A 128 -16.79 -3.83 1.07
C LEU A 128 -17.88 -2.98 1.70
N ALA A 129 -18.69 -3.57 2.60
CA ALA A 129 -19.73 -2.85 3.31
C ALA A 129 -19.15 -1.68 4.13
N ILE A 130 -18.01 -1.87 4.81
CA ILE A 130 -17.32 -0.81 5.55
C ILE A 130 -16.93 0.34 4.62
N VAL A 131 -16.34 0.04 3.44
CA VAL A 131 -16.00 1.09 2.46
C VAL A 131 -17.23 1.84 2.00
N SER A 132 -18.32 1.12 1.66
CA SER A 132 -19.57 1.74 1.19
C SER A 132 -20.22 2.61 2.26
N VAL A 133 -20.22 2.15 3.52
CA VAL A 133 -20.76 2.94 4.65
C VAL A 133 -19.93 4.19 4.88
N MET A 134 -18.59 4.09 4.84
CA MET A 134 -17.71 5.24 5.00
C MET A 134 -17.86 6.25 3.85
N PHE A 135 -17.98 5.75 2.61
CA PHE A 135 -18.22 6.57 1.43
C PHE A 135 -19.53 7.34 1.56
N GLU A 136 -20.63 6.62 1.88
CA GLU A 136 -21.95 7.22 1.98
C GLU A 136 -22.05 8.18 3.17
N TYR A 137 -21.43 7.84 4.31
CA TYR A 137 -21.34 8.76 5.44
C TYR A 137 -20.61 10.05 5.07
N ALA A 138 -19.47 9.95 4.39
CA ALA A 138 -18.72 11.11 3.95
C ALA A 138 -19.50 11.95 2.93
N ASN A 139 -20.28 11.30 2.05
CA ASN A 139 -21.12 11.97 1.07
C ASN A 139 -22.26 12.76 1.73
N GLN A 140 -22.94 12.17 2.73
CA GLN A 140 -24.08 12.79 3.38
C GLN A 140 -23.70 13.85 4.43
N ALA A 141 -22.54 13.68 5.08
CA ALA A 141 -22.07 14.59 6.12
C ALA A 141 -21.46 15.90 5.55
N THR A 142 -22.17 16.56 4.63
CA THR A 142 -21.68 17.73 3.86
C THR A 142 -21.07 18.84 4.72
N LYS A 143 -21.63 19.08 5.91
CA LYS A 143 -21.12 20.10 6.86
C LYS A 143 -19.74 19.76 7.43
N LEU A 144 -19.39 18.48 7.48
CA LEU A 144 -18.13 18.00 8.07
C LEU A 144 -17.09 17.67 6.98
N THR A 145 -17.51 16.96 5.96
CA THR A 145 -16.64 16.39 4.93
C THR A 145 -16.63 17.16 3.63
N GLY A 146 -17.56 18.11 3.45
CA GLY A 146 -17.78 18.79 2.18
C GLY A 146 -18.63 18.00 1.18
N GLY A 147 -18.97 16.71 1.47
CA GLY A 147 -19.75 15.87 0.56
C GLY A 147 -19.07 15.65 -0.79
N ASP A 148 -19.83 15.76 -1.88
CA ASP A 148 -19.34 15.61 -3.26
C ASP A 148 -18.28 16.65 -3.64
N ASP A 149 -18.37 17.88 -3.09
CA ASP A 149 -17.39 18.94 -3.34
C ASP A 149 -16.04 18.65 -2.66
N GLY A 150 -16.00 17.70 -1.74
CA GLY A 150 -14.84 17.35 -0.95
C GLY A 150 -14.46 18.40 0.10
N LEU A 151 -13.52 18.04 0.95
CA LEU A 151 -13.01 18.88 2.02
C LEU A 151 -12.00 19.88 1.46
N GLN A 152 -12.41 21.15 1.40
CA GLN A 152 -11.62 22.30 0.93
C GLN A 152 -11.11 23.13 2.11
N GLY A 153 -10.15 24.04 1.83
CA GLY A 153 -9.65 24.96 2.86
C GLY A 153 -8.65 24.32 3.82
N VAL A 154 -8.08 23.16 3.47
CA VAL A 154 -7.02 22.53 4.25
C VAL A 154 -5.76 23.40 4.19
N ASN A 155 -5.50 24.12 5.27
CA ASN A 155 -4.31 24.95 5.38
C ASN A 155 -3.24 24.21 6.20
N ILE A 156 -2.04 24.13 5.65
CA ILE A 156 -0.94 23.38 6.26
C ILE A 156 0.19 24.35 6.55
N ALA A 157 0.56 24.43 7.82
CA ALA A 157 1.69 25.25 8.26
C ALA A 157 3.02 24.73 7.71
N PRO A 158 4.05 25.57 7.59
CA PRO A 158 5.38 25.15 7.25
C PRO A 158 5.90 24.07 8.20
N LEU A 159 6.52 23.04 7.66
CA LEU A 159 7.14 21.97 8.45
C LEU A 159 8.24 22.56 9.32
N PHE A 160 8.16 22.39 10.64
CA PHE A 160 9.06 23.01 11.63
C PHE A 160 9.13 24.56 11.54
N GLY A 161 8.14 25.21 10.91
CA GLY A 161 8.15 26.66 10.71
C GLY A 161 9.14 27.18 9.65
N LEU A 162 9.86 26.28 8.97
CA LEU A 162 10.93 26.63 8.01
C LEU A 162 10.62 26.19 6.58
N PHE A 163 9.96 25.02 6.40
CA PHE A 163 9.76 24.42 5.09
C PHE A 163 8.30 24.56 4.65
N GLU A 164 8.03 25.51 3.76
CA GLU A 164 6.70 25.68 3.20
C GLU A 164 6.34 24.58 2.22
N PHE A 165 5.07 24.14 2.24
CA PHE A 165 4.52 23.26 1.21
C PHE A 165 4.26 24.08 -0.06
N THR A 166 5.27 24.21 -0.91
CA THR A 166 5.17 24.93 -2.19
C THR A 166 4.49 24.08 -3.27
N MET A 167 3.97 24.74 -4.33
CA MET A 167 3.41 24.03 -5.50
C MET A 167 4.43 23.16 -6.22
N PHE A 168 5.74 23.42 -6.07
CA PHE A 168 6.81 22.60 -6.61
C PHE A 168 6.94 21.22 -5.92
N GLY A 169 6.27 21.01 -4.78
CA GLY A 169 6.19 19.73 -4.11
C GLY A 169 7.47 19.26 -3.40
N GLN A 170 8.48 20.12 -3.27
CA GLN A 170 9.78 19.73 -2.66
C GLN A 170 9.59 19.24 -1.21
N THR A 171 8.93 20.04 -0.39
CA THR A 171 8.68 19.71 1.02
C THR A 171 7.76 18.48 1.15
N ALA A 172 6.71 18.40 0.32
CA ALA A 172 5.79 17.27 0.31
C ALA A 172 6.51 15.95 -0.07
N TYR A 173 7.42 16.01 -1.04
CA TYR A 173 8.20 14.85 -1.46
C TYR A 173 9.12 14.34 -0.35
N LEU A 174 9.92 15.23 0.26
CA LEU A 174 10.83 14.86 1.34
C LEU A 174 10.05 14.34 2.56
N TYR A 175 8.94 14.98 2.90
CA TYR A 175 8.08 14.53 3.98
C TYR A 175 7.51 13.13 3.70
N ALA A 176 6.96 12.89 2.51
CA ALA A 176 6.47 11.58 2.11
C ALA A 176 7.57 10.52 2.09
N LEU A 177 8.79 10.87 1.63
CA LEU A 177 9.95 9.97 1.61
C LEU A 177 10.37 9.55 3.03
N VAL A 178 10.44 10.48 3.97
CA VAL A 178 10.79 10.18 5.38
C VAL A 178 9.72 9.30 6.03
N VAL A 179 8.44 9.62 5.84
CA VAL A 179 7.34 8.83 6.39
C VAL A 179 7.32 7.42 5.78
N LEU A 180 7.50 7.30 4.46
CA LEU A 180 7.61 6.01 3.79
C LEU A 180 8.79 5.20 4.33
N PHE A 181 9.95 5.84 4.55
CA PHE A 181 11.12 5.16 5.12
C PHE A 181 10.83 4.61 6.52
N ILE A 182 10.22 5.41 7.39
CA ILE A 182 9.85 4.96 8.75
C ILE A 182 8.92 3.75 8.68
N TRP A 183 7.86 3.83 7.89
CA TRP A 183 6.90 2.74 7.75
C TRP A 183 7.50 1.50 7.07
N PHE A 184 8.39 1.68 6.12
CA PHE A 184 9.12 0.57 5.51
C PHE A 184 9.99 -0.17 6.52
N VAL A 185 10.73 0.57 7.37
CA VAL A 185 11.55 -0.03 8.44
C VAL A 185 10.67 -0.79 9.44
N ILE A 186 9.51 -0.23 9.83
CA ILE A 186 8.55 -0.90 10.70
C ILE A 186 8.04 -2.19 10.03
N ALA A 187 7.58 -2.12 8.78
CA ALA A 187 7.10 -3.26 8.03
C ALA A 187 8.17 -4.37 7.90
N TRP A 188 9.39 -3.98 7.55
CA TRP A 188 10.52 -4.90 7.45
C TRP A 188 10.83 -5.57 8.78
N ARG A 189 10.86 -4.82 9.90
CA ARG A 189 11.05 -5.37 11.26
C ARG A 189 9.94 -6.33 11.65
N VAL A 190 8.69 -5.99 11.37
CA VAL A 190 7.52 -6.85 11.65
C VAL A 190 7.61 -8.15 10.86
N VAL A 191 7.87 -8.07 9.57
CA VAL A 191 7.94 -9.24 8.68
C VAL A 191 9.11 -10.15 9.03
N SER A 192 10.29 -9.61 9.37
CA SER A 192 11.48 -10.39 9.72
C SER A 192 11.46 -10.96 11.14
N SER A 193 10.53 -10.52 11.97
CA SER A 193 10.40 -10.93 13.38
C SER A 193 9.77 -12.32 13.54
N PRO A 194 9.82 -12.91 14.76
CA PRO A 194 9.06 -14.13 15.09
C PRO A 194 7.53 -13.93 14.90
N PHE A 195 7.04 -12.70 15.04
CA PHE A 195 5.65 -12.35 14.76
C PHE A 195 5.31 -12.55 13.27
N GLY A 196 6.13 -12.04 12.36
CA GLY A 196 5.96 -12.20 10.91
C GLY A 196 6.00 -13.68 10.48
N ARG A 197 6.92 -14.47 11.04
CA ARG A 197 6.96 -15.92 10.81
C ARG A 197 5.69 -16.63 11.26
N SER A 198 5.10 -16.20 12.35
CA SER A 198 3.82 -16.76 12.81
C SER A 198 2.64 -16.39 11.91
N LEU A 199 2.63 -15.18 11.31
CA LEU A 199 1.63 -14.80 10.32
C LEU A 199 1.71 -15.69 9.08
N ASP A 200 2.91 -16.02 8.62
CA ASP A 200 3.10 -16.94 7.51
C ASP A 200 2.55 -18.34 7.82
N GLY A 201 2.78 -18.84 9.03
CA GLY A 201 2.16 -20.10 9.51
C GLY A 201 0.64 -20.02 9.57
N ILE A 202 0.08 -18.91 10.05
CA ILE A 202 -1.37 -18.68 10.12
C ILE A 202 -1.97 -18.66 8.71
N ARG A 203 -1.33 -17.96 7.77
CA ARG A 203 -1.76 -17.90 6.38
C ARG A 203 -1.80 -19.29 5.72
N GLN A 204 -0.81 -20.15 5.98
CA GLN A 204 -0.77 -21.50 5.43
C GLN A 204 -1.83 -22.41 6.04
N ASN A 205 -1.95 -22.43 7.37
CA ASN A 205 -2.95 -23.25 8.05
C ASN A 205 -3.30 -22.70 9.45
N PRO A 206 -4.38 -21.91 9.56
CA PRO A 206 -4.80 -21.33 10.83
C PRO A 206 -5.16 -22.38 11.90
N ARG A 207 -5.68 -23.54 11.48
CA ARG A 207 -6.06 -24.61 12.41
C ARG A 207 -4.82 -25.24 13.06
N ARG A 208 -3.77 -25.52 12.28
CA ARG A 208 -2.50 -26.02 12.79
C ARG A 208 -1.86 -25.05 13.77
N MET A 209 -1.89 -23.75 13.46
CA MET A 209 -1.31 -22.72 14.33
C MET A 209 -2.04 -22.62 15.67
N ARG A 210 -3.37 -22.80 15.68
CA ARG A 210 -4.13 -22.87 16.94
C ARG A 210 -3.76 -24.10 17.76
N ALA A 211 -3.57 -25.25 17.12
CA ALA A 211 -3.22 -26.50 17.80
C ALA A 211 -1.87 -26.45 18.53
N ILE A 212 -0.91 -25.64 18.02
CA ILE A 212 0.39 -25.40 18.68
C ILE A 212 0.37 -24.21 19.65
N GLY A 213 -0.83 -23.71 20.02
CA GLY A 213 -0.99 -22.66 21.04
C GLY A 213 -0.83 -21.22 20.54
N THR A 214 -0.76 -20.98 19.22
CA THR A 214 -0.64 -19.61 18.71
C THR A 214 -1.96 -18.86 18.82
N PRO A 215 -2.01 -17.64 19.43
CA PRO A 215 -3.23 -16.83 19.51
C PRO A 215 -3.52 -16.16 18.15
N VAL A 216 -4.11 -16.92 17.23
CA VAL A 216 -4.31 -16.54 15.82
C VAL A 216 -5.08 -15.23 15.70
N TRP A 217 -6.19 -15.07 16.42
CA TRP A 217 -7.05 -13.90 16.32
C TRP A 217 -6.32 -12.60 16.71
N TRP A 218 -5.59 -12.60 17.84
CA TRP A 218 -4.83 -11.43 18.27
C TRP A 218 -3.72 -11.05 17.31
N ARG A 219 -3.08 -12.03 16.66
CA ARG A 219 -2.04 -11.77 15.66
C ARG A 219 -2.61 -11.19 14.38
N LEU A 220 -3.77 -11.69 13.93
CA LEU A 220 -4.47 -11.12 12.78
C LEU A 220 -4.99 -9.71 13.07
N LEU A 221 -5.52 -9.48 14.28
CA LEU A 221 -5.98 -8.15 14.70
C LEU A 221 -4.82 -7.15 14.72
N ALA A 222 -3.68 -7.52 15.29
CA ALA A 222 -2.52 -6.64 15.37
C ALA A 222 -2.00 -6.24 13.99
N ILE A 223 -1.87 -7.19 13.04
CA ILE A 223 -1.38 -6.86 11.71
C ILE A 223 -2.42 -6.07 10.89
N TYR A 224 -3.71 -6.34 11.08
CA TYR A 224 -4.80 -5.59 10.45
C TYR A 224 -4.81 -4.13 10.93
N THR A 225 -4.66 -3.92 12.24
CA THR A 225 -4.55 -2.58 12.84
C THR A 225 -3.30 -1.83 12.32
N LEU A 226 -2.16 -2.52 12.21
CA LEU A 226 -0.94 -1.94 11.66
C LEU A 226 -1.11 -1.56 10.18
N SER A 227 -1.74 -2.44 9.40
CA SER A 227 -2.08 -2.17 8.00
C SER A 227 -3.00 -0.95 7.87
N ALA A 228 -4.03 -0.86 8.72
CA ALA A 228 -4.93 0.30 8.75
C ALA A 228 -4.18 1.60 9.10
N ALA A 229 -3.30 1.57 10.10
CA ALA A 229 -2.46 2.71 10.48
C ALA A 229 -1.58 3.19 9.31
N MET A 230 -0.96 2.28 8.58
CA MET A 230 -0.15 2.60 7.40
C MET A 230 -1.01 3.18 6.27
N ALA A 231 -2.19 2.62 6.01
CA ALA A 231 -3.11 3.14 5.01
C ALA A 231 -3.59 4.56 5.38
N GLY A 232 -3.94 4.78 6.65
CA GLY A 232 -4.30 6.10 7.16
C GLY A 232 -3.16 7.12 7.06
N SER A 233 -1.92 6.67 7.32
CA SER A 233 -0.73 7.49 7.10
C SER A 233 -0.58 7.92 5.63
N ALA A 234 -0.81 6.99 4.68
CA ALA A 234 -0.79 7.31 3.25
C ALA A 234 -1.90 8.30 2.88
N GLY A 235 -3.11 8.15 3.46
CA GLY A 235 -4.21 9.11 3.31
C GLY A 235 -3.87 10.49 3.84
N ALA A 236 -3.30 10.59 5.03
CA ALA A 236 -2.85 11.86 5.62
C ALA A 236 -1.79 12.55 4.74
N LEU A 237 -0.82 11.79 4.21
CA LEU A 237 0.17 12.32 3.26
C LEU A 237 -0.49 12.86 1.99
N SER A 238 -1.50 12.16 1.46
CA SER A 238 -2.26 12.63 0.30
C SER A 238 -2.90 13.98 0.57
N THR A 239 -3.56 14.14 1.71
CA THR A 239 -4.17 15.40 2.14
C THR A 239 -3.16 16.53 2.29
N HIS A 240 -1.99 16.25 2.88
CA HIS A 240 -0.93 17.23 3.04
C HIS A 240 -0.31 17.66 1.70
N ALA A 241 -0.22 16.72 0.74
CA ALA A 241 0.34 17.00 -0.58
C ALA A 241 -0.63 17.79 -1.48
N THR A 242 -1.92 17.45 -1.45
CA THR A 242 -2.94 18.05 -2.34
C THR A 242 -3.69 19.22 -1.70
N ARG A 243 -3.67 19.37 -0.37
CA ARG A 243 -4.48 20.31 0.42
C ARG A 243 -5.98 20.18 0.16
N PHE A 244 -6.39 19.00 -0.24
CA PHE A 244 -7.76 18.68 -0.61
C PHE A 244 -8.05 17.21 -0.32
N VAL A 245 -9.29 16.91 0.09
CA VAL A 245 -9.76 15.53 0.26
C VAL A 245 -11.04 15.34 -0.52
N GLY A 246 -10.97 14.68 -1.66
CA GLY A 246 -12.14 14.31 -2.45
C GLY A 246 -12.78 13.01 -1.96
N LEU A 247 -14.06 12.83 -2.27
CA LEU A 247 -14.82 11.63 -1.91
C LEU A 247 -14.24 10.34 -2.53
N SER A 248 -13.52 10.48 -3.66
CA SER A 248 -12.87 9.38 -4.39
C SER A 248 -11.86 8.59 -3.55
N VAL A 249 -11.28 9.18 -2.50
CA VAL A 249 -10.32 8.48 -1.60
C VAL A 249 -10.97 7.32 -0.84
N LEU A 250 -12.30 7.37 -0.63
CA LEU A 250 -13.11 6.33 0.01
C LEU A 250 -13.74 5.37 -1.00
N SER A 251 -13.50 5.53 -2.30
CA SER A 251 -14.16 4.71 -3.31
C SER A 251 -13.65 3.28 -3.31
N LEU A 252 -14.53 2.34 -3.66
CA LEU A 252 -14.16 0.95 -3.91
C LEU A 252 -13.09 0.84 -5.00
N PHE A 253 -13.14 1.73 -5.98
CA PHE A 253 -12.16 1.80 -7.07
C PHE A 253 -10.75 2.03 -6.54
N THR A 254 -10.57 2.88 -5.54
CA THR A 254 -9.28 3.11 -4.86
C THR A 254 -8.74 1.85 -4.18
N SER A 255 -9.62 1.03 -3.55
CA SER A 255 -9.23 -0.30 -3.05
C SER A 255 -8.82 -1.26 -4.17
N GLY A 256 -9.49 -1.19 -5.31
CA GLY A 256 -9.13 -1.95 -6.51
C GLY A 256 -7.76 -1.57 -7.05
N ILE A 257 -7.48 -0.28 -7.18
CA ILE A 257 -6.19 0.22 -7.68
C ILE A 257 -5.04 -0.28 -6.82
N VAL A 258 -5.13 -0.17 -5.49
CA VAL A 258 -4.04 -0.63 -4.63
C VAL A 258 -3.81 -2.13 -4.71
N ALA A 259 -4.87 -2.93 -4.90
CA ALA A 259 -4.74 -4.36 -5.15
C ALA A 259 -4.04 -4.65 -6.49
N VAL A 260 -4.37 -3.90 -7.54
CA VAL A 260 -3.68 -3.97 -8.84
C VAL A 260 -2.21 -3.65 -8.70
N ILE A 261 -1.86 -2.56 -8.02
CA ILE A 261 -0.47 -2.16 -7.75
C ILE A 261 0.29 -3.29 -7.04
N LEU A 262 -0.32 -3.89 -6.03
CA LEU A 262 0.30 -4.98 -5.27
C LEU A 262 0.52 -6.24 -6.12
N ILE A 263 -0.46 -6.61 -6.95
CA ILE A 263 -0.34 -7.76 -7.87
C ILE A 263 0.74 -7.51 -8.91
N LEU A 264 0.78 -6.31 -9.52
CA LEU A 264 1.80 -5.92 -10.48
C LEU A 264 3.21 -5.99 -9.89
N GLY A 265 3.39 -5.50 -8.67
CA GLY A 265 4.68 -5.52 -7.99
C GLY A 265 5.11 -6.89 -7.53
N GLY A 266 4.14 -7.73 -7.17
CA GLY A 266 4.31 -9.07 -6.59
C GLY A 266 4.05 -9.11 -5.09
N ILE A 267 3.06 -9.90 -4.72
CA ILE A 267 2.60 -10.09 -3.33
C ILE A 267 3.71 -10.70 -2.47
N ARG A 268 3.80 -10.30 -1.19
CA ARG A 268 4.83 -10.75 -0.21
C ARG A 268 6.25 -10.27 -0.53
N ARG A 269 6.36 -9.18 -1.21
CA ARG A 269 7.65 -8.54 -1.52
C ARG A 269 7.57 -7.07 -1.18
N LEU A 270 8.17 -6.66 -0.07
CA LEU A 270 8.15 -5.25 0.36
C LEU A 270 8.59 -4.29 -0.75
N TYR A 271 9.61 -4.66 -1.52
CA TYR A 271 10.04 -3.88 -2.70
C TYR A 271 9.12 -4.04 -3.92
N GLY A 272 8.21 -5.02 -3.91
CA GLY A 272 7.17 -5.16 -4.93
C GLY A 272 6.28 -3.93 -5.00
N ALA A 273 5.89 -3.38 -3.85
CA ALA A 273 5.09 -2.15 -3.78
C ALA A 273 5.77 -0.97 -4.51
N PHE A 274 7.10 -0.84 -4.41
CA PHE A 274 7.86 0.20 -5.13
C PHE A 274 7.77 0.04 -6.64
N VAL A 275 8.00 -1.16 -7.14
CA VAL A 275 7.94 -1.46 -8.58
C VAL A 275 6.51 -1.33 -9.09
N GLY A 276 5.54 -1.92 -8.39
CA GLY A 276 4.13 -1.90 -8.78
C GLY A 276 3.55 -0.50 -8.84
N ALA A 277 3.74 0.31 -7.80
CA ALA A 277 3.23 1.68 -7.75
C ALA A 277 3.88 2.57 -8.83
N THR A 278 5.20 2.46 -8.98
CA THR A 278 5.92 3.27 -9.98
C THR A 278 5.44 2.94 -11.40
N ILE A 279 5.34 1.66 -11.75
CA ILE A 279 4.91 1.25 -13.09
C ILE A 279 3.44 1.59 -13.31
N TYR A 280 2.58 1.32 -12.33
CA TYR A 280 1.15 1.66 -12.44
C TYR A 280 0.95 3.14 -12.73
N LEU A 281 1.55 4.03 -11.93
CA LEU A 281 1.39 5.48 -12.08
C LEU A 281 2.03 6.02 -13.36
N LEU A 282 3.17 5.47 -13.79
CA LEU A 282 3.77 5.84 -15.07
C LEU A 282 2.87 5.46 -16.25
N VAL A 283 2.30 4.26 -16.21
CA VAL A 283 1.37 3.81 -17.26
C VAL A 283 0.09 4.62 -17.23
N GLN A 284 -0.43 4.93 -16.05
CA GLN A 284 -1.61 5.78 -15.88
C GLN A 284 -1.38 7.18 -16.45
N ASP A 285 -0.28 7.84 -16.08
CA ASP A 285 0.06 9.19 -16.56
C ASP A 285 0.27 9.22 -18.08
N TRP A 286 0.99 8.22 -18.61
CA TRP A 286 1.19 8.10 -20.04
C TRP A 286 -0.11 7.81 -20.80
N SER A 287 -0.91 6.87 -20.33
CA SER A 287 -2.18 6.48 -20.95
C SER A 287 -3.18 7.62 -20.92
N ALA A 288 -3.25 8.38 -19.81
CA ALA A 288 -4.13 9.54 -19.69
C ALA A 288 -3.78 10.66 -20.69
N LYS A 289 -2.48 10.82 -21.01
CA LYS A 289 -2.01 11.77 -22.04
C LYS A 289 -2.36 11.33 -23.46
N VAL A 290 -2.34 10.02 -23.73
CA VAL A 290 -2.66 9.46 -25.05
C VAL A 290 -4.18 9.46 -25.29
N SER A 291 -4.96 8.99 -24.33
CA SER A 291 -6.42 8.98 -24.39
C SER A 291 -7.05 8.94 -22.99
N PRO A 292 -7.72 10.02 -22.58
CA PRO A 292 -8.42 10.09 -21.30
C PRO A 292 -9.56 9.07 -21.13
N TYR A 293 -10.08 8.53 -22.24
CA TYR A 293 -11.21 7.57 -22.22
C TYR A 293 -10.76 6.11 -22.09
N PHE A 294 -9.56 5.76 -22.55
CA PHE A 294 -9.10 4.37 -22.63
C PHE A 294 -8.01 4.00 -21.60
N TRP A 295 -7.64 4.89 -20.71
CA TRP A 295 -6.57 4.63 -19.75
C TRP A 295 -6.88 3.45 -18.81
N GLU A 296 -8.13 3.33 -18.36
CA GLU A 296 -8.56 2.20 -17.51
C GLU A 296 -8.48 0.86 -18.26
N PHE A 297 -8.82 0.86 -19.54
CA PHE A 297 -8.71 -0.34 -20.39
C PHE A 297 -7.24 -0.77 -20.55
N ILE A 298 -6.32 0.18 -20.75
CA ILE A 298 -4.89 -0.10 -20.89
C ILE A 298 -4.33 -0.68 -19.57
N VAL A 299 -4.71 -0.09 -18.44
CA VAL A 299 -4.34 -0.61 -17.11
C VAL A 299 -4.91 -2.00 -16.87
N GLY A 300 -6.16 -2.25 -17.23
CA GLY A 300 -6.80 -3.56 -17.12
C GLY A 300 -6.10 -4.61 -18.01
N LEU A 301 -5.74 -4.26 -19.23
CA LEU A 301 -4.99 -5.15 -20.14
C LEU A 301 -3.58 -5.46 -19.58
N MET A 302 -2.90 -4.45 -19.02
CA MET A 302 -1.61 -4.64 -18.36
C MET A 302 -1.72 -5.59 -17.16
N LEU A 303 -2.79 -5.47 -16.36
CA LEU A 303 -3.05 -6.38 -15.24
C LEU A 303 -3.24 -7.81 -15.71
N ILE A 304 -4.10 -8.02 -16.74
CA ILE A 304 -4.34 -9.35 -17.32
C ILE A 304 -3.02 -9.95 -17.84
N ALA A 305 -2.25 -9.18 -18.58
CA ALA A 305 -0.96 -9.63 -19.07
C ALA A 305 -0.01 -10.00 -17.91
N THR A 306 0.05 -9.21 -16.86
CA THR A 306 0.90 -9.50 -15.69
C THR A 306 0.48 -10.79 -14.98
N VAL A 307 -0.82 -10.96 -14.74
CA VAL A 307 -1.34 -12.16 -14.05
C VAL A 307 -1.13 -13.42 -14.87
N LEU A 308 -1.33 -13.35 -16.21
CA LEU A 308 -1.16 -14.51 -17.10
C LEU A 308 0.31 -14.92 -17.32
N PHE A 309 1.21 -13.95 -17.43
CA PHE A 309 2.60 -14.21 -17.79
C PHE A 309 3.58 -14.18 -16.63
N LEU A 310 3.21 -13.57 -15.48
CA LEU A 310 4.08 -13.31 -14.35
C LEU A 310 3.42 -13.72 -13.02
N GLU A 311 3.38 -15.02 -12.72
CA GLU A 311 2.78 -15.55 -11.48
C GLU A 311 3.30 -14.91 -10.18
N GLY A 312 4.49 -14.28 -10.20
CA GLY A 312 5.11 -13.60 -9.05
C GLY A 312 5.23 -12.09 -9.21
N GLY A 313 4.50 -11.47 -10.15
CA GLY A 313 4.57 -10.05 -10.47
C GLY A 313 5.85 -9.66 -11.25
N LEU A 314 5.99 -8.37 -11.53
CA LEU A 314 7.11 -7.83 -12.34
C LEU A 314 8.50 -8.07 -11.72
N MET A 315 8.59 -8.25 -10.41
CA MET A 315 9.87 -8.60 -9.76
C MET A 315 10.38 -10.01 -10.12
N ASP A 316 9.54 -10.88 -10.67
CA ASP A 316 9.96 -12.21 -11.14
C ASP A 316 10.46 -12.21 -12.60
N LEU A 317 10.30 -11.13 -13.33
CA LEU A 317 10.78 -10.99 -14.71
C LEU A 317 12.26 -11.40 -14.84
N GLY A 318 13.09 -11.02 -13.88
CA GLY A 318 14.51 -11.41 -13.86
C GLY A 318 14.75 -12.92 -13.71
N ARG A 319 13.87 -13.63 -13.01
CA ARG A 319 13.94 -15.11 -12.90
C ARG A 319 13.42 -15.80 -14.16
N VAL A 320 12.29 -15.32 -14.66
CA VAL A 320 11.69 -15.82 -15.90
C VAL A 320 12.67 -15.66 -17.07
N MET A 321 13.27 -14.48 -17.20
CA MET A 321 14.23 -14.18 -18.26
C MET A 321 15.50 -15.07 -18.15
N ARG A 322 16.03 -15.29 -16.93
CA ARG A 322 17.16 -16.23 -16.73
C ARG A 322 16.77 -17.66 -17.04
N SER A 323 15.55 -18.11 -16.74
CA SER A 323 15.08 -19.46 -17.05
C SER A 323 14.90 -19.67 -18.55
N VAL A 324 14.40 -18.68 -19.27
CA VAL A 324 14.22 -18.69 -20.73
C VAL A 324 15.60 -18.68 -21.42
N LEU A 325 16.50 -17.79 -21.03
CA LEU A 325 17.88 -17.74 -21.54
C LEU A 325 18.65 -19.02 -21.25
N GLY A 326 18.46 -19.62 -20.08
CA GLY A 326 19.06 -20.91 -19.74
C GLY A 326 18.53 -22.09 -20.56
N ARG A 327 17.26 -22.03 -21.00
CA ARG A 327 16.67 -23.03 -21.91
C ARG A 327 17.17 -22.85 -23.35
N ILE A 328 17.28 -21.63 -23.82
CA ILE A 328 17.82 -21.32 -25.16
C ILE A 328 19.29 -21.78 -25.25
N ARG A 329 20.10 -21.47 -24.23
CA ARG A 329 21.52 -21.85 -24.19
C ARG A 329 21.73 -23.37 -24.10
N LYS A 330 20.76 -24.13 -23.53
CA LYS A 330 20.76 -25.61 -23.54
C LYS A 330 20.28 -26.22 -24.87
N ALA A 331 19.47 -25.50 -25.64
CA ALA A 331 19.02 -25.91 -26.96
C ALA A 331 20.12 -25.75 -28.02
N ASP A 332 20.96 -24.71 -27.90
CA ASP A 332 22.09 -24.47 -28.81
C ASP A 332 23.31 -25.37 -28.52
N SER A 333 23.31 -26.14 -27.43
CA SER A 333 24.41 -27.08 -27.06
C SER A 333 24.09 -28.52 -27.37
N LYS A 334 23.01 -28.82 -28.09
CA LYS A 334 22.66 -30.11 -28.66
C LYS A 334 22.71 -30.06 -30.18
#